data_b9296df7e02cf34c2c51d2caed3ddcd0
#
_entry.id   b9296df7e02cf34c2c51d2caed3ddcd0
#
_cell.length_a   1.000
_cell.length_b   1.000
_cell.length_c   1.000
_cell.angle_alpha   90.00
_cell.angle_beta   90.00
_cell.angle_gamma   90.00
#
_symmetry.space_group_name_H-M   'P 1'
#
loop_
_entity.id
_entity.type
_entity.pdbx_description
1 polymer ?
#
loop_
_entity_poly.entity_id
_entity_poly.type
_entity_poly.pdbx_seq_one_letter_code
_entity_poly.pdbx_strand_id
1 'polypeptide(L)'
;AKQALMDPQYLARNFFEPVDNPPEIDLRPKSYVGRAWKFSDSETGIKGPAPRLGEANDYVLGELLGINQETMDRLEKDWIIGNIPEGGGAPGQVPLDEQVELGWIAAFEADYLEKLPPL
;
A
#
# COMPACT_ATOMS: atom_id res chain seq x y z
N ALA A 1 -1.99 17.68 -4.41
CA ALA A 1 -1.10 16.51 -4.48
C ALA A 1 -0.19 16.55 -5.71
N LYS A 2 -0.71 16.73 -6.93
CA LYS A 2 0.06 16.78 -8.19
C LYS A 2 1.19 17.81 -8.14
N GLN A 3 0.91 19.04 -7.71
CA GLN A 3 1.93 20.12 -7.62
C GLN A 3 3.10 19.73 -6.69
N ALA A 4 2.82 19.06 -5.57
CA ALA A 4 3.83 18.56 -4.66
C ALA A 4 4.70 17.47 -5.30
N LEU A 5 4.08 16.52 -6.01
CA LEU A 5 4.79 15.45 -6.72
C LEU A 5 5.70 15.98 -7.84
N MET A 6 5.39 17.14 -8.39
CA MET A 6 6.14 17.80 -9.46
C MET A 6 7.08 18.88 -8.95
N ASP A 7 7.14 19.15 -7.66
CA ASP A 7 8.00 20.20 -7.09
C ASP A 7 9.47 19.85 -7.29
N PRO A 8 10.26 20.75 -7.95
CA PRO A 8 11.66 20.50 -8.26
C PRO A 8 12.52 20.19 -7.03
N GLN A 9 12.22 20.80 -5.88
CA GLN A 9 12.95 20.56 -4.64
C GLN A 9 12.70 19.16 -4.11
N TYR A 10 11.44 18.71 -4.13
CA TYR A 10 11.10 17.36 -3.69
C TYR A 10 11.70 16.30 -4.61
N LEU A 11 11.67 16.53 -5.92
CA LEU A 11 12.30 15.66 -6.90
C LEU A 11 13.82 15.58 -6.69
N ALA A 12 14.51 16.71 -6.57
CA ALA A 12 15.95 16.76 -6.35
C ALA A 12 16.39 16.07 -5.04
N ARG A 13 15.51 16.01 -4.05
CA ARG A 13 15.79 15.36 -2.77
C ARG A 13 15.35 13.90 -2.73
N ASN A 14 14.72 13.37 -3.77
CA ASN A 14 14.07 12.07 -3.76
C ASN A 14 13.13 11.94 -2.54
N PHE A 15 12.28 12.96 -2.33
CA PHE A 15 11.39 13.01 -1.18
C PHE A 15 10.23 12.03 -1.31
N PHE A 16 9.81 11.77 -2.53
CA PHE A 16 8.82 10.74 -2.81
C PHE A 16 9.53 9.44 -3.20
N GLU A 17 9.09 8.35 -2.61
CA GLU A 17 9.65 7.03 -2.83
C GLU A 17 8.60 6.16 -3.56
N PRO A 18 8.94 5.62 -4.74
CA PRO A 18 8.05 4.70 -5.43
C PRO A 18 7.99 3.37 -4.68
N VAL A 19 6.81 2.79 -4.62
CA VAL A 19 6.59 1.46 -4.06
C VAL A 19 5.80 0.63 -5.07
N ASP A 20 6.40 -0.47 -5.48
CA ASP A 20 5.74 -1.47 -6.30
C ASP A 20 4.88 -2.37 -5.41
N ASN A 21 3.63 -2.51 -5.79
CA ASN A 21 2.73 -3.42 -5.11
C ASN A 21 2.74 -4.79 -5.79
N PRO A 22 2.56 -5.89 -5.04
CA PRO A 22 2.38 -7.21 -5.64
C PRO A 22 1.24 -7.22 -6.66
N PRO A 23 1.36 -7.97 -7.76
CA PRO A 23 0.35 -8.02 -8.83
C PRO A 23 -1.07 -8.37 -8.33
N GLU A 24 -1.15 -9.15 -7.26
CA GLU A 24 -2.42 -9.60 -6.67
C GLU A 24 -3.22 -8.46 -6.02
N ILE A 25 -2.57 -7.34 -5.74
CA ILE A 25 -3.23 -6.18 -5.11
C ILE A 25 -3.92 -5.29 -6.14
N ASP A 26 -3.62 -5.45 -7.43
CA ASP A 26 -4.13 -4.62 -8.54
C ASP A 26 -3.98 -3.11 -8.27
N LEU A 27 -2.94 -2.73 -7.55
CA LEU A 27 -2.54 -1.34 -7.35
C LEU A 27 -1.32 -1.02 -8.18
N ARG A 28 -1.44 -0.02 -9.02
CA ARG A 28 -0.28 0.53 -9.74
C ARG A 28 0.80 1.01 -8.76
N PRO A 29 2.07 1.04 -9.18
CA PRO A 29 3.11 1.70 -8.40
C PRO A 29 2.66 3.08 -7.94
N LYS A 30 2.93 3.40 -6.69
CA LYS A 30 2.55 4.66 -6.06
C LYS A 30 3.78 5.35 -5.49
N SER A 31 3.82 6.67 -5.63
CA SER A 31 4.76 7.50 -4.91
C SER A 31 4.23 7.80 -3.51
N TYR A 32 4.97 7.36 -2.51
CA TYR A 32 4.69 7.66 -1.12
C TYR A 32 5.60 8.78 -0.61
N VAL A 33 5.14 9.50 0.38
CA VAL A 33 5.99 10.46 1.10
C VAL A 33 7.09 9.67 1.79
N GLY A 34 8.31 9.90 1.37
CA GLY A 34 9.51 9.30 1.95
C GLY A 34 9.90 9.99 3.25
N ARG A 35 11.17 9.82 3.64
CA ARG A 35 11.68 10.39 4.88
C ARG A 35 12.16 11.80 4.68
N ALA A 36 11.86 12.66 5.66
CA ALA A 36 12.36 14.02 5.70
C ALA A 36 13.87 14.07 6.04
N TRP A 37 14.45 13.01 6.60
CA TRP A 37 15.85 12.90 7.00
C TRP A 37 16.60 11.84 6.18
N LYS A 38 17.89 12.05 6.03
CA LYS A 38 18.81 11.10 5.39
C LYS A 38 19.99 10.89 6.33
N PHE A 39 20.45 9.64 6.41
CA PHE A 39 21.66 9.27 7.15
C PHE A 39 22.81 9.07 6.16
N SER A 40 24.04 9.47 6.56
CA SER A 40 25.23 9.29 5.73
C SER A 40 25.68 7.83 5.63
N ASP A 41 25.52 7.08 6.72
CA ASP A 41 26.08 5.73 6.87
C ASP A 41 25.03 4.63 7.03
N SER A 42 23.77 4.96 6.83
CA SER A 42 22.67 4.00 6.91
C SER A 42 21.74 4.14 5.73
N GLU A 43 21.53 3.04 5.04
CA GLU A 43 20.50 2.99 4.02
C GLU A 43 19.12 3.08 4.68
N THR A 44 18.40 4.09 4.29
CA THR A 44 17.03 4.31 4.74
C THR A 44 16.12 4.34 3.53
N GLY A 45 14.87 3.87 3.61
CA GLY A 45 13.92 3.81 2.51
C GLY A 45 12.68 3.03 2.88
N ILE A 46 11.64 3.22 2.13
CA ILE A 46 10.50 2.31 2.14
C ILE A 46 11.02 1.00 1.56
N LYS A 47 10.96 -0.08 2.33
CA LYS A 47 11.52 -1.38 1.93
C LYS A 47 10.57 -2.23 1.08
N GLY A 48 9.32 -1.84 1.01
CA GLY A 48 8.31 -2.55 0.24
C GLY A 48 6.90 -2.04 0.55
N PRO A 49 5.89 -2.65 -0.03
CA PRO A 49 4.49 -2.32 0.23
C PRO A 49 4.11 -2.61 1.69
N ALA A 50 2.97 -2.08 2.10
CA ALA A 50 2.39 -2.44 3.39
C ALA A 50 2.06 -3.94 3.42
N PRO A 51 2.32 -4.63 4.54
CA PRO A 51 1.99 -6.05 4.67
C PRO A 51 0.47 -6.25 4.59
N ARG A 52 0.07 -7.36 4.00
CA ARG A 52 -1.35 -7.75 3.92
C ARG A 52 -1.80 -8.38 5.24
N LEU A 53 -3.11 -8.39 5.43
CA LEU A 53 -3.70 -9.10 6.58
C LEU A 53 -3.23 -10.56 6.57
N GLY A 54 -2.68 -11.01 7.69
CA GLY A 54 -2.23 -12.39 7.87
C GLY A 54 -1.03 -12.82 7.04
N GLU A 55 -0.40 -11.95 6.26
CA GLU A 55 0.72 -12.29 5.38
C GLU A 55 1.87 -12.99 6.12
N ALA A 56 2.10 -12.64 7.37
CA ALA A 56 3.16 -13.21 8.19
C ALA A 56 2.68 -14.34 9.13
N ASN A 57 1.45 -14.83 9.02
CA ASN A 57 0.92 -15.84 9.95
C ASN A 57 1.79 -17.10 9.98
N ASP A 58 2.14 -17.63 8.81
CA ASP A 58 2.96 -18.86 8.72
C ASP A 58 4.34 -18.65 9.34
N TYR A 59 4.96 -17.52 9.06
CA TYR A 59 6.27 -17.20 9.62
C TYR A 59 6.21 -16.99 11.13
N VAL A 60 5.30 -16.13 11.60
CA VAL A 60 5.26 -15.77 13.04
C VAL A 60 4.73 -16.92 13.88
N LEU A 61 3.64 -17.54 13.48
CA LEU A 61 2.99 -18.58 14.27
C LEU A 61 3.66 -19.93 14.04
N GLY A 62 3.95 -20.28 12.79
CA GLY A 62 4.58 -21.56 12.46
C GLY A 62 6.06 -21.60 12.77
N GLU A 63 6.87 -20.71 12.17
CA GLU A 63 8.31 -20.81 12.29
C GLU A 63 8.84 -20.25 13.62
N LEU A 64 8.42 -19.05 14.04
CA LEU A 64 8.93 -18.42 15.26
C LEU A 64 8.33 -19.00 16.54
N LEU A 65 7.02 -19.24 16.56
CA LEU A 65 6.31 -19.76 17.75
C LEU A 65 6.18 -21.27 17.77
N GLY A 66 6.48 -21.95 16.67
CA GLY A 66 6.44 -23.41 16.58
C GLY A 66 5.02 -24.00 16.69
N ILE A 67 4.00 -23.22 16.35
CA ILE A 67 2.61 -23.68 16.30
C ILE A 67 2.47 -24.64 15.13
N ASN A 68 1.95 -25.83 15.39
CA ASN A 68 1.76 -26.83 14.34
C ASN A 68 0.58 -26.50 13.43
N GLN A 69 0.59 -27.07 12.22
CA GLN A 69 -0.42 -26.80 11.19
C GLN A 69 -1.84 -27.10 11.67
N GLU A 70 -2.06 -28.18 12.39
CA GLU A 70 -3.39 -28.56 12.91
C GLU A 70 -3.98 -27.46 13.81
N THR A 71 -3.14 -26.84 14.62
CA THR A 71 -3.55 -25.73 15.47
C THR A 71 -3.81 -24.48 14.64
N MET A 72 -2.98 -24.19 13.65
CA MET A 72 -3.18 -23.06 12.73
C MET A 72 -4.50 -23.18 11.97
N ASP A 73 -4.78 -24.38 11.41
CA ASP A 73 -6.04 -24.66 10.70
C ASP A 73 -7.27 -24.45 11.60
N ARG A 74 -7.15 -24.82 12.87
CA ARG A 74 -8.21 -24.57 13.85
C ARG A 74 -8.41 -23.09 14.14
N LEU A 75 -7.32 -22.35 14.32
CA LEU A 75 -7.37 -20.90 14.57
C LEU A 75 -7.97 -20.15 13.37
N GLU A 76 -7.66 -20.59 12.15
CA GLU A 76 -8.23 -20.03 10.92
C GLU A 76 -9.72 -20.36 10.80
N LYS A 77 -10.11 -21.62 11.08
CA LYS A 77 -11.51 -22.04 11.11
C LYS A 77 -12.35 -21.29 12.13
N ASP A 78 -11.75 -20.98 13.27
CA ASP A 78 -12.39 -20.24 14.36
C ASP A 78 -12.32 -18.70 14.17
N TRP A 79 -11.84 -18.23 13.03
CA TRP A 79 -11.69 -16.82 12.68
C TRP A 79 -10.78 -16.01 13.64
N ILE A 80 -9.86 -16.69 14.32
CA ILE A 80 -8.89 -16.04 15.20
C ILE A 80 -7.72 -15.49 14.41
N ILE A 81 -7.35 -16.19 13.34
CA ILE A 81 -6.36 -15.75 12.36
C ILE A 81 -6.97 -15.86 10.95
N GLY A 82 -6.37 -15.24 9.97
CA GLY A 82 -6.78 -15.35 8.56
C GLY A 82 -6.12 -14.27 7.70
N ASN A 83 -6.32 -14.39 6.41
CA ASN A 83 -5.82 -13.46 5.39
C ASN A 83 -6.93 -12.70 4.65
N ILE A 84 -8.19 -12.96 5.02
CA ILE A 84 -9.36 -12.28 4.48
C ILE A 84 -10.18 -11.76 5.67
N PRO A 85 -10.57 -10.48 5.69
CA PRO A 85 -11.40 -9.94 6.75
C PRO A 85 -12.79 -10.57 6.73
N GLU A 86 -13.36 -10.78 7.91
CA GLU A 86 -14.75 -11.24 8.03
C GLU A 86 -15.70 -10.24 7.33
N GLY A 87 -16.59 -10.74 6.50
CA GLY A 87 -17.60 -9.92 5.82
C GLY A 87 -17.22 -9.42 4.43
N GLY A 88 -16.09 -9.83 3.87
CA GLY A 88 -15.84 -9.67 2.46
C GLY A 88 -14.67 -8.81 2.02
N GLY A 89 -14.51 -8.67 0.73
CA GLY A 89 -13.40 -8.07 0.04
C GLY A 89 -13.24 -6.55 0.20
N ALA A 90 -12.24 -6.00 -0.47
CA ALA A 90 -12.04 -4.56 -0.54
C ALA A 90 -13.29 -3.88 -1.10
N PRO A 91 -13.70 -2.74 -0.55
CA PRO A 91 -14.76 -1.94 -1.13
C PRO A 91 -14.36 -1.57 -2.56
N GLY A 92 -15.30 -1.71 -3.50
CA GLY A 92 -15.10 -1.27 -4.88
C GLY A 92 -14.66 0.19 -4.94
N GLN A 93 -13.80 0.51 -5.91
CA GLN A 93 -13.47 1.90 -6.15
C GLN A 93 -14.67 2.60 -6.79
N VAL A 94 -15.10 3.69 -6.20
CA VAL A 94 -16.09 4.56 -6.80
C VAL A 94 -15.42 5.34 -7.94
N PRO A 95 -15.92 5.29 -9.18
CA PRO A 95 -15.38 6.05 -10.30
C PRO A 95 -15.27 7.54 -10.01
N LEU A 96 -14.29 8.21 -10.61
CA LEU A 96 -14.05 9.64 -10.35
C LEU A 96 -15.19 10.56 -10.77
N ASP A 97 -15.89 10.23 -11.84
CA ASP A 97 -17.09 10.92 -12.29
C ASP A 97 -18.22 10.79 -11.27
N GLU A 98 -18.46 9.62 -10.75
CA GLU A 98 -19.43 9.38 -9.69
C GLU A 98 -19.04 10.11 -8.38
N GLN A 99 -17.75 10.18 -8.04
CA GLN A 99 -17.29 10.96 -6.89
C GLN A 99 -17.57 12.46 -7.03
N VAL A 100 -17.52 13.00 -8.26
CA VAL A 100 -17.94 14.39 -8.55
C VAL A 100 -19.46 14.55 -8.36
N GLU A 101 -20.25 13.61 -8.88
CA GLU A 101 -21.70 13.63 -8.75
C GLU A 101 -22.14 13.54 -7.28
N LEU A 102 -21.44 12.74 -6.48
CA LEU A 102 -21.67 12.63 -5.04
C LEU A 102 -21.14 13.83 -4.23
N GLY A 103 -20.44 14.76 -4.88
CA GLY A 103 -19.86 15.93 -4.21
C GLY A 103 -18.64 15.62 -3.32
N TRP A 104 -18.03 14.44 -3.46
CA TRP A 104 -16.83 14.07 -2.71
C TRP A 104 -15.59 14.81 -3.20
N ILE A 105 -15.53 15.09 -4.49
CA ILE A 105 -14.50 15.91 -5.12
C ILE A 105 -15.18 16.95 -6.03
N ALA A 106 -14.57 18.12 -6.17
CA ALA A 106 -15.12 19.19 -7.02
C ALA A 106 -14.89 18.94 -8.50
N ALA A 107 -13.76 18.38 -8.85
CA ALA A 107 -13.37 18.03 -10.22
C ALA A 107 -12.18 17.08 -10.19
N PHE A 108 -11.88 16.45 -11.33
CA PHE A 108 -10.67 15.65 -11.51
C PHE A 108 -10.06 15.93 -12.89
N GLU A 109 -8.79 15.62 -13.01
CA GLU A 109 -8.03 15.71 -14.27
C GLU A 109 -7.81 14.28 -14.78
N ALA A 110 -8.51 13.89 -15.86
CA ALA A 110 -8.54 12.51 -16.34
C ALA A 110 -7.16 11.95 -16.71
N ASP A 111 -6.28 12.82 -17.20
CA ASP A 111 -4.91 12.50 -17.65
C ASP A 111 -3.84 12.84 -16.62
N TYR A 112 -4.22 13.02 -15.33
CA TYR A 112 -3.26 13.45 -14.31
C TYR A 112 -2.09 12.49 -14.12
N LEU A 113 -2.33 11.19 -14.31
CA LEU A 113 -1.28 10.17 -14.17
C LEU A 113 -0.20 10.28 -15.26
N GLU A 114 -0.58 10.70 -16.47
CA GLU A 114 0.34 10.89 -17.58
C GLU A 114 1.25 12.11 -17.38
N LYS A 115 0.80 13.03 -16.53
CA LYS A 115 1.49 14.29 -16.22
C LYS A 115 2.38 14.19 -14.97
N LEU A 116 2.35 13.05 -14.28
CA LEU A 116 3.26 12.82 -13.16
C LEU A 116 4.64 12.41 -13.67
N PRO A 117 5.72 12.72 -12.93
CA PRO A 117 7.05 12.21 -13.26
C PRO A 117 7.02 10.68 -13.26
N PRO A 118 7.87 10.04 -14.09
CA PRO A 118 8.04 8.59 -14.04
C PRO A 118 8.49 8.16 -12.64
N LEU A 119 7.91 7.07 -12.15
CA LEU A 119 8.25 6.46 -10.86
C LEU A 119 9.55 5.68 -10.95
#